data_bd4e41b22d032e83651c5bd80437e0af
#
_entry.id   bd4e41b22d032e83651c5bd80437e0af
#
_cell.length_a   1.000
_cell.length_b   1.000
_cell.length_c   1.000
_cell.angle_alpha   90.00
_cell.angle_beta   90.00
_cell.angle_gamma   90.00
#
_symmetry.space_group_name_H-M   'P 1'
#
loop_
_entity.id
_entity.type
_entity.pdbx_description
1 polymer ?
#
loop_
_entity_poly.entity_id
_entity_poly.type
_entity_poly.pdbx_seq_one_letter_code
_entity_poly.pdbx_strand_id
1 'polypeptide(L)'
;VSNEESSDAKNNLRYKRVLLKLSGEALAAGENGGIEQETLRSTAEEIAAVRKTGVEIGLVVGGGNIFRGLKGASQGMDRTQSDYMGMLATVINALAIQDALERCEVPTRVMTALXXXXXLGNSPSRRALHSPSCDSPP
;
A
#
# COMPACT_ATOMS: atom_id res chain seq x y z
N VAL A 1 24.07 26.60 -12.60
CA VAL A 1 24.98 25.69 -11.87
C VAL A 1 24.19 24.87 -10.86
N SER A 2 23.17 24.15 -11.27
CA SER A 2 22.41 23.34 -10.28
C SER A 2 21.75 22.09 -10.86
N ASN A 3 22.17 21.65 -12.07
CA ASN A 3 21.52 20.48 -12.69
C ASN A 3 22.36 19.19 -12.65
N GLU A 4 23.54 19.22 -12.02
CA GLU A 4 24.43 18.03 -12.03
C GLU A 4 24.31 17.14 -10.79
N GLU A 5 23.73 17.64 -9.68
CA GLU A 5 23.65 16.89 -8.44
C GLU A 5 22.57 15.78 -8.43
N SER A 6 21.57 15.87 -9.30
CA SER A 6 20.48 14.88 -9.30
C SER A 6 20.78 13.63 -10.13
N SER A 7 21.81 13.68 -11.01
CA SER A 7 22.16 12.52 -11.84
C SER A 7 23.06 11.53 -11.11
N ASP A 8 23.90 11.99 -10.18
CA ASP A 8 24.85 11.14 -9.48
C ASP A 8 24.19 10.25 -8.42
N ALA A 9 23.10 10.73 -7.82
CA ALA A 9 22.37 9.95 -6.81
C ALA A 9 21.73 8.70 -7.43
N LYS A 10 21.28 8.78 -8.67
CA LYS A 10 20.66 7.65 -9.37
C LYS A 10 21.65 6.55 -9.75
N ASN A 11 22.93 6.89 -9.87
CA ASN A 11 23.95 5.95 -10.32
C ASN A 11 24.57 5.14 -9.17
N ASN A 12 24.26 5.48 -7.91
CA ASN A 12 24.86 4.84 -6.74
C ASN A 12 23.88 3.93 -5.97
N LEU A 13 22.74 3.62 -6.58
CA LEU A 13 21.77 2.71 -5.94
C LEU A 13 22.29 1.28 -6.00
N ARG A 14 22.39 0.63 -4.84
CA ARG A 14 22.78 -0.78 -4.75
C ARG A 14 21.77 -1.69 -5.46
N TYR A 15 20.48 -1.32 -5.37
CA TYR A 15 19.40 -2.08 -6.00
C TYR A 15 18.49 -1.14 -6.77
N LYS A 16 18.20 -1.48 -8.03
CA LYS A 16 17.28 -0.72 -8.88
C LYS A 16 15.80 -1.11 -8.64
N ARG A 17 15.59 -2.30 -8.12
CA ARG A 17 14.25 -2.85 -7.86
C ARG A 17 14.26 -3.61 -6.55
N VAL A 18 13.26 -3.35 -5.70
CA VAL A 18 13.12 -4.01 -4.40
C VAL A 18 11.72 -4.56 -4.22
N LEU A 19 11.62 -5.63 -3.45
CA LEU A 19 10.34 -6.17 -3.02
C LEU A 19 10.22 -5.94 -1.51
N LEU A 20 9.24 -5.15 -1.11
CA LEU A 20 8.98 -4.82 0.29
C LEU A 20 7.75 -5.59 0.78
N LYS A 21 7.89 -6.31 1.87
CA LYS A 21 6.77 -7.02 2.49
C LYS A 21 6.28 -6.22 3.68
N LEU A 22 4.98 -5.89 3.69
CA LEU A 22 4.31 -5.22 4.79
C LEU A 22 3.31 -6.18 5.43
N SER A 23 3.45 -6.42 6.73
CA SER A 23 2.43 -7.18 7.44
C SER A 23 1.16 -6.31 7.57
N GLY A 24 -0.01 -6.96 7.60
CA GLY A 24 -1.24 -6.22 7.86
C GLY A 24 -1.21 -5.49 9.20
N GLU A 25 -0.52 -6.09 10.17
CA GLU A 25 -0.38 -5.52 11.51
C GLU A 25 0.38 -4.20 11.50
N ALA A 26 1.26 -3.99 10.53
CA ALA A 26 1.98 -2.72 10.38
C ALA A 26 1.05 -1.56 10.00
N LEU A 27 -0.19 -1.85 9.59
CA LEU A 27 -1.19 -0.84 9.23
C LEU A 27 -2.27 -0.69 10.30
N ALA A 28 -2.16 -1.43 11.41
CA ALA A 28 -3.21 -1.51 12.41
C ALA A 28 -3.13 -0.39 13.45
N ALA A 29 -4.28 -0.01 13.97
CA ALA A 29 -4.42 0.89 15.10
C ALA A 29 -4.31 0.08 16.42
N GLY A 30 -3.09 -0.31 16.77
CA GLY A 30 -2.85 -1.06 18.00
C GLY A 30 -3.56 -2.42 18.02
N GLU A 31 -4.11 -2.79 19.18
CA GLU A 31 -4.72 -4.10 19.40
C GLU A 31 -6.11 -4.26 18.78
N ASN A 32 -6.74 -3.17 18.40
CA ASN A 32 -8.13 -3.19 17.91
C ASN A 32 -8.26 -3.61 16.44
N GLY A 33 -7.14 -3.77 15.73
CA GLY A 33 -7.16 -4.14 14.32
C GLY A 33 -7.60 -2.99 13.42
N GLY A 34 -7.96 -3.32 12.19
CA GLY A 34 -8.38 -2.33 11.20
C GLY A 34 -7.20 -1.61 10.56
N ILE A 35 -7.47 -0.47 9.95
CA ILE A 35 -6.46 0.36 9.27
C ILE A 35 -6.43 1.72 9.95
N GLU A 36 -5.25 2.10 10.44
CA GLU A 36 -5.06 3.41 11.03
C GLU A 36 -4.59 4.40 9.96
N GLN A 37 -5.30 5.51 9.83
CA GLN A 37 -5.06 6.48 8.76
C GLN A 37 -3.69 7.15 8.88
N GLU A 38 -3.26 7.48 10.10
CA GLU A 38 -1.96 8.12 10.32
C GLU A 38 -0.81 7.18 9.97
N THR A 39 -0.89 5.93 10.40
CA THR A 39 0.09 4.90 10.07
C THR A 39 0.15 4.66 8.56
N LEU A 40 -1.02 4.61 7.91
CA LEU A 40 -1.11 4.44 6.47
C LEU A 40 -0.45 5.60 5.73
N ARG A 41 -0.71 6.84 6.17
CA ARG A 41 -0.12 8.05 5.60
C ARG A 41 1.40 8.05 5.76
N SER A 42 1.88 7.82 6.97
CA SER A 42 3.32 7.77 7.27
C SER A 42 4.03 6.71 6.41
N THR A 43 3.44 5.52 6.30
CA THR A 43 4.00 4.44 5.47
C THR A 43 4.08 4.87 4.00
N ALA A 44 3.03 5.51 3.49
CA ALA A 44 3.00 5.96 2.10
C ALA A 44 4.06 7.05 1.84
N GLU A 45 4.25 7.97 2.79
CA GLU A 45 5.27 9.02 2.68
C GLU A 45 6.68 8.43 2.65
N GLU A 46 6.97 7.43 3.49
CA GLU A 46 8.25 6.75 3.50
C GLU A 46 8.52 6.04 2.16
N ILE A 47 7.51 5.33 1.64
CA ILE A 47 7.63 4.64 0.35
C ILE A 47 7.83 5.66 -0.78
N ALA A 48 7.09 6.78 -0.74
CA ALA A 48 7.22 7.84 -1.74
C ALA A 48 8.62 8.46 -1.73
N ALA A 49 9.20 8.67 -0.53
CA ALA A 49 10.56 9.17 -0.40
C ALA A 49 11.59 8.23 -1.04
N VAL A 50 11.45 6.92 -0.81
CA VAL A 50 12.32 5.92 -1.44
C VAL A 50 12.10 5.90 -2.95
N ARG A 51 10.85 5.98 -3.41
CA ARG A 51 10.54 5.97 -4.85
C ARG A 51 11.18 7.15 -5.58
N LYS A 52 11.30 8.32 -4.91
CA LYS A 52 11.95 9.52 -5.49
C LYS A 52 13.43 9.29 -5.80
N THR A 53 14.10 8.34 -5.14
CA THR A 53 15.50 8.00 -5.46
C THR A 53 15.64 7.24 -6.79
N GLY A 54 14.54 6.80 -7.39
CA GLY A 54 14.54 6.06 -8.65
C GLY A 54 14.39 4.55 -8.51
N VAL A 55 14.29 4.04 -7.28
CA VAL A 55 14.09 2.61 -7.03
C VAL A 55 12.67 2.20 -7.43
N GLU A 56 12.54 1.10 -8.16
CA GLU A 56 11.24 0.46 -8.43
C GLU A 56 10.85 -0.40 -7.24
N ILE A 57 9.61 -0.27 -6.77
CA ILE A 57 9.18 -0.94 -5.55
C ILE A 57 7.98 -1.83 -5.84
N GLY A 58 8.11 -3.13 -5.54
CA GLY A 58 6.99 -4.04 -5.46
C GLY A 58 6.59 -4.17 -3.98
N LEU A 59 5.30 -4.10 -3.68
CA LEU A 59 4.78 -4.27 -2.33
C LEU A 59 4.00 -5.57 -2.22
N VAL A 60 4.29 -6.37 -1.18
CA VAL A 60 3.48 -7.52 -0.80
C VAL A 60 2.83 -7.18 0.54
N VAL A 61 1.51 -7.23 0.61
CA VAL A 61 0.77 -6.72 1.76
C VAL A 61 -0.04 -7.85 2.40
N GLY A 62 0.12 -8.03 3.72
CA GLY A 62 -0.66 -8.98 4.49
C GLY A 62 -2.01 -8.42 4.93
N GLY A 63 -2.89 -9.28 5.44
CA GLY A 63 -4.23 -8.92 5.86
C GLY A 63 -4.55 -9.18 7.34
N GLY A 64 -3.52 -9.43 8.16
CA GLY A 64 -3.70 -9.89 9.53
C GLY A 64 -4.41 -8.90 10.46
N ASN A 65 -4.34 -7.62 10.16
CA ASN A 65 -5.05 -6.58 10.93
C ASN A 65 -6.57 -6.67 10.77
N ILE A 66 -7.05 -7.11 9.61
CA ILE A 66 -8.48 -7.20 9.30
C ILE A 66 -9.03 -8.58 9.70
N PHE A 67 -8.35 -9.63 9.24
CA PHE A 67 -8.84 -10.99 9.50
C PHE A 67 -8.70 -11.39 10.96
N ARG A 68 -7.71 -10.86 11.68
CA ARG A 68 -7.51 -11.18 13.09
C ARG A 68 -8.72 -10.77 13.95
N GLY A 69 -9.35 -9.62 13.64
CA GLY A 69 -10.58 -9.22 14.35
C GLY A 69 -11.75 -10.18 14.14
N LEU A 70 -11.76 -10.88 13.01
CA LEU A 70 -12.77 -11.87 12.69
C LEU A 70 -12.42 -13.26 13.20
N LYS A 71 -11.18 -13.49 13.63
CA LYS A 71 -10.69 -14.81 14.01
C LYS A 71 -11.42 -15.40 15.20
N GLY A 72 -11.79 -14.56 16.16
CA GLY A 72 -12.58 -15.00 17.31
C GLY A 72 -13.98 -15.47 16.93
N ALA A 73 -14.57 -14.85 15.93
CA ALA A 73 -15.91 -15.21 15.42
C ALA A 73 -15.87 -16.36 14.42
N SER A 74 -14.68 -16.72 13.95
CA SER A 74 -14.52 -17.76 12.92
C SER A 74 -14.36 -19.17 13.48
N GLN A 75 -14.45 -19.35 14.79
CA GLN A 75 -14.44 -20.70 15.39
C GLN A 75 -15.65 -21.47 14.90
N GLY A 76 -15.40 -22.53 14.13
CA GLY A 76 -16.45 -23.30 13.48
C GLY A 76 -16.74 -22.91 12.04
N MET A 77 -16.07 -21.86 11.52
CA MET A 77 -16.21 -21.50 10.10
C MET A 77 -15.46 -22.50 9.21
N ASP A 78 -16.02 -22.72 8.03
CA ASP A 78 -15.38 -23.57 7.01
C ASP A 78 -14.01 -22.99 6.62
N ARG A 79 -13.03 -23.86 6.44
CA ARG A 79 -11.66 -23.49 6.15
C ARG A 79 -11.55 -22.69 4.86
N THR A 80 -12.28 -23.10 3.82
CA THR A 80 -12.25 -22.43 2.52
C THR A 80 -12.75 -20.99 2.63
N GLN A 81 -13.83 -20.79 3.41
CA GLN A 81 -14.38 -19.46 3.62
C GLN A 81 -13.39 -18.57 4.38
N SER A 82 -12.74 -19.12 5.41
CA SER A 82 -11.72 -18.40 6.17
C SER A 82 -10.55 -17.98 5.28
N ASP A 83 -10.11 -18.85 4.39
CA ASP A 83 -9.01 -18.56 3.46
C ASP A 83 -9.40 -17.43 2.49
N TYR A 84 -10.64 -17.46 1.95
CA TYR A 84 -11.14 -16.39 1.11
C TYR A 84 -11.20 -15.05 1.84
N MET A 85 -11.64 -15.05 3.10
CA MET A 85 -11.67 -13.84 3.92
C MET A 85 -10.27 -13.27 4.12
N GLY A 86 -9.27 -14.13 4.34
CA GLY A 86 -7.88 -13.71 4.45
C GLY A 86 -7.37 -13.08 3.17
N MET A 87 -7.69 -13.67 2.02
CA MET A 87 -7.30 -13.10 0.71
C MET A 87 -7.98 -11.74 0.49
N LEU A 88 -9.26 -11.62 0.79
CA LEU A 88 -9.99 -10.33 0.67
C LEU A 88 -9.41 -9.28 1.60
N ALA A 89 -8.96 -9.66 2.80
CA ALA A 89 -8.32 -8.74 3.74
C ALA A 89 -7.05 -8.14 3.15
N THR A 90 -6.24 -8.95 2.42
CA THR A 90 -5.04 -8.42 1.76
C THR A 90 -5.41 -7.43 0.66
N VAL A 91 -6.51 -7.65 -0.06
CA VAL A 91 -6.98 -6.74 -1.12
C VAL A 91 -7.42 -5.40 -0.50
N ILE A 92 -8.14 -5.45 0.63
CA ILE A 92 -8.57 -4.23 1.32
C ILE A 92 -7.34 -3.37 1.70
N ASN A 93 -6.33 -3.98 2.32
CA ASN A 93 -5.11 -3.27 2.69
C ASN A 93 -4.36 -2.73 1.46
N ALA A 94 -4.29 -3.51 0.39
CA ALA A 94 -3.61 -3.10 -0.84
C ALA A 94 -4.29 -1.87 -1.47
N LEU A 95 -5.63 -1.83 -1.46
CA LEU A 95 -6.38 -0.68 -1.97
C LEU A 95 -6.16 0.56 -1.10
N ALA A 96 -6.11 0.38 0.23
CA ALA A 96 -5.84 1.50 1.14
C ALA A 96 -4.44 2.09 0.89
N ILE A 97 -3.43 1.22 0.74
CA ILE A 97 -2.06 1.65 0.43
C ILE A 97 -2.01 2.34 -0.94
N GLN A 98 -2.70 1.79 -1.95
CA GLN A 98 -2.76 2.42 -3.27
C GLN A 98 -3.30 3.86 -3.17
N ASP A 99 -4.41 4.03 -2.47
CA ASP A 99 -5.02 5.35 -2.30
C ASP A 99 -4.05 6.33 -1.62
N ALA A 100 -3.38 5.88 -0.54
CA ALA A 100 -2.42 6.71 0.17
C ALA A 100 -1.20 7.07 -0.70
N LEU A 101 -0.68 6.11 -1.47
CA LEU A 101 0.46 6.35 -2.37
C LEU A 101 0.08 7.31 -3.51
N GLU A 102 -1.12 7.17 -4.05
CA GLU A 102 -1.60 8.05 -5.13
C GLU A 102 -1.77 9.49 -4.62
N ARG A 103 -2.14 9.68 -3.34
CA ARG A 103 -2.15 11.01 -2.72
C ARG A 103 -0.73 11.60 -2.62
N CYS A 104 0.27 10.76 -2.47
CA CYS A 104 1.69 11.18 -2.47
C CYS A 104 2.27 11.23 -3.90
N GLU A 105 1.42 11.24 -4.91
CA GLU A 105 1.79 11.33 -6.34
C GLU A 105 2.65 10.16 -6.82
N VAL A 106 2.53 8.98 -6.18
CA VAL A 106 3.20 7.76 -6.60
C VAL A 106 2.21 6.88 -7.36
N PRO A 107 2.34 6.78 -8.69
CA PRO A 107 1.45 5.91 -9.48
C PRO A 107 1.57 4.47 -9.00
N THR A 108 0.44 3.87 -8.66
CA THR A 108 0.41 2.55 -8.03
C THR A 108 -0.62 1.67 -8.70
N ARG A 109 -0.35 0.37 -8.76
CA ARG A 109 -1.28 -0.62 -9.31
C ARG A 109 -1.39 -1.80 -8.35
N VAL A 110 -2.61 -2.07 -7.90
CA VAL A 110 -2.90 -3.27 -7.10
C VAL A 110 -3.03 -4.47 -8.05
N MET A 111 -2.41 -5.57 -7.66
CA MET A 111 -2.51 -6.86 -8.33
C MET A 111 -2.97 -7.91 -7.32
N THR A 112 -3.89 -8.77 -7.74
CA THR A 112 -4.41 -9.84 -6.89
C THR A 112 -4.66 -11.09 -7.72
N ALA A 113 -4.58 -12.25 -7.09
CA ALA A 113 -4.91 -13.53 -7.71
C ALA A 113 -6.43 -13.76 -7.74
N LEU A 114 -7.20 -12.95 -7.04
CA LEU A 114 -8.65 -13.10 -7.05
C LEU A 114 -9.24 -12.52 -8.32
N UNK A 115 -9.98 -13.18 -8.84
CA UNK A 115 -10.54 -12.77 -10.09
C UNK A 115 -11.54 -11.63 -9.92
N UNK A 116 -11.11 -10.73 -9.49
CA UNK A 116 -11.80 -9.54 -9.28
C UNK A 116 -11.40 -8.59 -10.33
N UNK A 117 -11.18 -9.07 -11.31
CA UNK A 117 -10.66 -8.45 -12.45
C UNK A 117 -10.96 -7.08 -12.74
N UNK A 118 -11.62 -6.76 -13.05
CA UNK A 118 -11.92 -5.51 -13.63
C UNK A 118 -12.03 -4.33 -12.70
N UNK A 119 -12.20 -4.44 -11.82
CA UNK A 119 -12.39 -3.38 -10.89
C UNK A 119 -11.13 -2.87 -10.26
N LEU A 120 -10.12 -3.54 -10.32
CA LEU A 120 -8.86 -3.10 -9.71
C LEU A 120 -7.88 -2.49 -10.72
N GLY A 121 -8.25 -2.41 -11.95
CA GLY A 121 -7.39 -1.89 -13.00
C GLY A 121 -7.79 -0.50 -13.46
N ASN A 122 -6.81 0.33 -13.48
CA ASN A 122 -6.73 1.61 -14.22
C ASN A 122 -8.03 2.41 -14.37
N SER A 123 -8.32 3.26 -13.41
CA SER A 123 -9.35 4.30 -13.63
C SER A 123 -8.64 5.56 -14.17
N PRO A 124 -8.88 5.91 -15.43
CA PRO A 124 -8.28 7.14 -15.99
C PRO A 124 -8.90 8.43 -15.45
N SER A 125 -9.95 8.31 -14.67
CA SER A 125 -10.74 9.47 -14.24
C SER A 125 -10.18 10.20 -13.02
N ARG A 126 -9.16 9.64 -12.36
CA ARG A 126 -8.59 10.28 -11.14
C ARG A 126 -7.51 11.33 -11.43
N ARG A 127 -7.13 11.50 -12.71
CA ARG A 127 -6.12 12.52 -13.07
C ARG A 127 -6.61 13.96 -12.98
N ALA A 128 -7.89 14.17 -12.78
CA ALA A 128 -8.48 15.51 -12.86
C ALA A 128 -8.85 16.12 -11.50
N LEU A 129 -8.64 15.40 -10.41
CA LEU A 129 -8.97 15.95 -9.09
C LEU A 129 -7.69 16.39 -8.39
N HIS A 130 -7.63 17.68 -8.14
CA HIS A 130 -6.59 18.35 -7.40
C HIS A 130 -6.29 17.60 -6.09
N SER A 131 -5.15 16.97 -6.02
CA SER A 131 -4.76 16.28 -4.79
C SER A 131 -4.23 17.31 -3.78
N PRO A 132 -4.74 17.32 -2.55
CA PRO A 132 -4.07 18.10 -1.51
C PRO A 132 -2.67 17.53 -1.30
N SER A 133 -1.70 18.42 -1.22
CA SER A 133 -0.30 18.02 -1.03
C SER A 133 -0.15 17.21 0.26
N CYS A 134 0.74 16.24 0.24
CA CYS A 134 1.11 15.47 1.42
C CYS A 134 1.72 16.36 2.53
N ASP A 135 1.99 17.62 2.21
CA ASP A 135 2.74 18.53 3.08
C ASP A 135 1.88 19.53 3.86
N SER A 136 0.60 19.28 4.07
CA SER A 136 -0.23 20.23 4.84
C SER A 136 -0.42 19.74 6.27
N PRO A 137 0.24 20.35 7.25
CA PRO A 137 -0.13 20.12 8.65
C PRO A 137 -1.47 20.78 8.96
N PRO A 138 -2.19 20.33 9.98
CA PRO A 138 -3.47 20.90 10.34
C PRO A 138 -3.37 22.35 10.83
#